data_3779655512d2daf9b5af1b6c27040290
#
_entry.id   3779655512d2daf9b5af1b6c27040290
#
_cell.length_a   1.000
_cell.length_b   1.000
_cell.length_c   1.000
_cell.angle_alpha   90.00
_cell.angle_beta   90.00
_cell.angle_gamma   90.00
#
_symmetry.space_group_name_H-M   'P 1'
#
loop_
_entity.id
_entity.type
_entity.pdbx_description
1 polymer ?
#
loop_
_entity_poly.entity_id
_entity_poly.type
_entity_poly.pdbx_seq_one_letter_code
_entity_poly.pdbx_strand_id
1 'polypeptide(L)'
;MYVMLTQKLSNGFVSWKNMLHDNKAKLEEHGMTCIFASSHKEDDNTMMVVIHFENQEGMMGFKNDAELTKAREDAGALTETTVMTPLSEEGIVNFPKAI
;
A
#
# COMPACT_ATOMS: atom_id res chain seq x y z
N MET A 1 3.50 -3.77 -12.67
CA MET A 1 4.55 -2.87 -12.16
C MET A 1 4.54 -2.91 -10.63
N TYR A 2 5.72 -2.98 -10.04
CA TYR A 2 5.85 -3.04 -8.59
C TYR A 2 6.25 -1.69 -8.03
N VAL A 3 5.68 -1.35 -6.88
CA VAL A 3 5.94 -0.08 -6.21
C VAL A 3 6.12 -0.36 -4.72
N MET A 4 7.13 0.26 -4.12
CA MET A 4 7.26 0.27 -2.66
C MET A 4 6.65 1.58 -2.14
N LEU A 5 5.78 1.46 -1.14
CA LEU A 5 5.18 2.61 -0.50
C LEU A 5 5.62 2.61 0.96
N THR A 6 6.15 3.74 1.43
CA THR A 6 6.40 3.96 2.86
C THR A 6 5.45 5.05 3.35
N GLN A 7 5.03 4.90 4.61
CA GLN A 7 3.94 5.73 5.13
C GLN A 7 4.05 5.81 6.65
N LYS A 8 3.91 7.01 7.20
CA LYS A 8 3.71 7.18 8.64
C LYS A 8 2.22 7.09 8.95
N LEU A 9 1.91 6.50 10.09
CA LEU A 9 0.56 6.31 10.58
C LEU A 9 0.41 7.02 11.93
N SER A 10 -0.82 7.36 12.29
CA SER A 10 -1.13 7.94 13.61
C SER A 10 -1.92 6.99 14.50
N ASN A 11 -2.38 5.86 13.96
CA ASN A 11 -3.33 4.99 14.67
C ASN A 11 -2.97 3.50 14.52
N GLY A 12 -1.72 3.20 14.21
CA GLY A 12 -1.22 1.83 14.09
C GLY A 12 -1.58 1.15 12.79
N PHE A 13 -0.97 -0.01 12.56
CA PHE A 13 -1.09 -0.75 11.32
C PHE A 13 -2.46 -1.44 11.16
N VAL A 14 -3.03 -1.95 12.25
CA VAL A 14 -4.29 -2.72 12.16
C VAL A 14 -5.41 -1.86 11.59
N SER A 15 -5.50 -0.61 11.99
CA SER A 15 -6.48 0.34 11.45
C SER A 15 -6.34 0.50 9.94
N TRP A 16 -5.10 0.63 9.46
CA TRP A 16 -4.81 0.75 8.04
C TRP A 16 -5.14 -0.56 7.29
N LYS A 17 -4.77 -1.69 7.86
CA LYS A 17 -5.07 -3.01 7.28
C LYS A 17 -6.58 -3.22 7.13
N ASN A 18 -7.35 -2.84 8.14
CA ASN A 18 -8.81 -2.95 8.09
C ASN A 18 -9.39 -2.08 6.96
N MET A 19 -8.81 -0.90 6.75
CA MET A 19 -9.21 -0.02 5.65
C MET A 19 -9.01 -0.70 4.30
N LEU A 20 -7.91 -1.43 4.11
CA LEU A 20 -7.69 -2.18 2.87
C LEU A 20 -8.80 -3.21 2.64
N HIS A 21 -9.16 -3.97 3.68
CA HIS A 21 -10.22 -4.96 3.56
C HIS A 21 -11.56 -4.31 3.22
N ASP A 22 -11.86 -3.18 3.85
CA ASP A 22 -13.14 -2.48 3.62
C ASP A 22 -13.24 -1.87 2.23
N ASN A 23 -12.10 -1.61 1.57
CA ASN A 23 -12.06 -0.98 0.26
C ASN A 23 -11.56 -1.92 -0.85
N LYS A 24 -11.65 -3.22 -0.63
CA LYS A 24 -11.15 -4.24 -1.55
C LYS A 24 -11.61 -4.04 -2.99
N ALA A 25 -12.90 -3.76 -3.19
CA ALA A 25 -13.46 -3.59 -4.54
C ALA A 25 -12.83 -2.41 -5.28
N LYS A 26 -12.59 -1.30 -4.58
CA LYS A 26 -11.93 -0.14 -5.19
C LYS A 26 -10.47 -0.41 -5.56
N LEU A 27 -9.78 -1.17 -4.72
CA LEU A 27 -8.39 -1.55 -5.01
C LEU A 27 -8.33 -2.46 -6.23
N GLU A 28 -9.25 -3.41 -6.35
CA GLU A 28 -9.36 -4.27 -7.52
C GLU A 28 -9.66 -3.45 -8.78
N GLU A 29 -10.53 -2.46 -8.68
CA GLU A 29 -10.88 -1.56 -9.79
C GLU A 29 -9.63 -0.85 -10.33
N HIS A 30 -8.70 -0.48 -9.48
CA HIS A 30 -7.44 0.15 -9.89
C HIS A 30 -6.35 -0.86 -10.28
N GLY A 31 -6.67 -2.16 -10.31
CA GLY A 31 -5.70 -3.20 -10.65
C GLY A 31 -4.59 -3.35 -9.62
N MET A 32 -4.86 -3.04 -8.37
CA MET A 32 -3.90 -3.07 -7.28
C MET A 32 -3.93 -4.38 -6.52
N THR A 33 -2.74 -4.95 -6.28
CA THR A 33 -2.56 -6.08 -5.38
C THR A 33 -1.53 -5.71 -4.33
N CYS A 34 -1.89 -5.83 -3.06
CA CYS A 34 -0.93 -5.70 -1.97
C CYS A 34 -0.16 -7.01 -1.85
N ILE A 35 1.13 -6.99 -2.16
CA ILE A 35 1.99 -8.17 -2.10
C ILE A 35 2.39 -8.44 -0.65
N PHE A 36 2.80 -7.40 0.06
CA PHE A 36 3.20 -7.51 1.46
C PHE A 36 3.08 -6.15 2.09
N ALA A 37 2.58 -6.12 3.31
CA ALA A 37 2.50 -4.87 4.09
C ALA A 37 2.70 -5.19 5.55
N SER A 38 3.47 -4.34 6.22
CA SER A 38 3.70 -4.49 7.66
C SER A 38 4.18 -3.16 8.24
N SER A 39 3.99 -3.00 9.53
CA SER A 39 4.67 -1.94 10.27
C SER A 39 6.01 -2.44 10.78
N HIS A 40 6.87 -1.53 11.22
CA HIS A 40 8.12 -1.90 11.89
C HIS A 40 7.81 -2.57 13.22
N LYS A 41 8.61 -3.57 13.57
CA LYS A 41 8.40 -4.31 14.82
C LYS A 41 8.41 -3.40 16.05
N GLU A 42 9.25 -2.37 16.04
CA GLU A 42 9.42 -1.47 17.18
C GLU A 42 8.64 -0.16 17.03
N ASP A 43 7.94 0.04 15.91
CA ASP A 43 7.20 1.28 15.66
C ASP A 43 5.99 0.98 14.77
N ASP A 44 4.85 0.77 15.41
CA ASP A 44 3.61 0.42 14.71
C ASP A 44 3.07 1.56 13.82
N ASN A 45 3.62 2.74 13.94
CA ASN A 45 3.24 3.89 13.12
C ASN A 45 4.18 4.15 11.94
N THR A 46 5.13 3.27 11.70
CA THR A 46 5.99 3.31 10.51
C THR A 46 5.72 2.06 9.68
N MET A 47 5.26 2.25 8.46
CA MET A 47 4.74 1.17 7.61
C MET A 47 5.45 1.11 6.27
N MET A 48 5.58 -0.10 5.74
CA MET A 48 6.08 -0.35 4.39
C MET A 48 5.13 -1.31 3.68
N VAL A 49 4.87 -1.02 2.41
CA VAL A 49 3.97 -1.82 1.56
C VAL A 49 4.66 -2.08 0.23
N VAL A 50 4.59 -3.31 -0.24
CA VAL A 50 4.95 -3.63 -1.63
C VAL A 50 3.66 -3.89 -2.39
N ILE A 51 3.45 -3.13 -3.45
CA ILE A 51 2.22 -3.13 -4.23
C ILE A 51 2.53 -3.52 -5.67
N HIS A 52 1.67 -4.33 -6.26
CA HIS A 52 1.67 -4.57 -7.70
C HIS A 52 0.46 -3.86 -8.30
N PHE A 53 0.69 -3.05 -9.34
CA PHE A 53 -0.36 -2.48 -10.18
C PHE A 53 -0.30 -3.15 -11.55
N GLU A 54 -1.45 -3.44 -12.14
CA GLU A 54 -1.51 -4.05 -13.48
C GLU A 54 -0.90 -3.12 -14.54
N ASN A 55 -1.03 -1.79 -14.34
CA ASN A 55 -0.47 -0.80 -15.26
C ASN A 55 -0.34 0.55 -14.55
N GLN A 56 0.33 1.50 -15.24
CA GLN A 56 0.56 2.84 -14.71
C GLN A 56 -0.75 3.62 -14.53
N GLU A 57 -1.73 3.38 -15.40
CA GLU A 57 -3.03 4.04 -15.31
C GLU A 57 -3.73 3.68 -13.99
N GLY A 58 -3.68 2.41 -13.60
CA GLY A 58 -4.23 1.97 -12.32
C GLY A 58 -3.53 2.62 -11.13
N MET A 59 -2.21 2.73 -11.19
CA MET A 59 -1.45 3.41 -10.15
C MET A 59 -1.86 4.87 -10.02
N MET A 60 -1.98 5.57 -11.14
CA MET A 60 -2.40 6.97 -11.14
C MET A 60 -3.84 7.12 -10.64
N GLY A 61 -4.72 6.18 -11.03
CA GLY A 61 -6.10 6.15 -10.53
C GLY A 61 -6.14 6.00 -9.02
N PHE A 62 -5.34 5.12 -8.46
CA PHE A 62 -5.21 4.95 -7.01
C PHE A 62 -4.75 6.24 -6.33
N LYS A 63 -3.69 6.85 -6.84
CA LYS A 63 -3.14 8.08 -6.27
C LYS A 63 -4.15 9.23 -6.29
N ASN A 64 -4.97 9.30 -7.31
CA ASN A 64 -5.90 10.41 -7.53
C ASN A 64 -7.32 10.10 -7.05
N ASP A 65 -7.57 8.93 -6.47
CA ASP A 65 -8.88 8.55 -5.97
C ASP A 65 -9.15 9.26 -4.64
N ALA A 66 -10.01 10.28 -4.66
CA ALA A 66 -10.31 11.10 -3.49
C ALA A 66 -10.96 10.29 -2.36
N GLU A 67 -11.80 9.31 -2.71
CA GLU A 67 -12.46 8.46 -1.71
C GLU A 67 -11.45 7.55 -1.00
N LEU A 68 -10.52 6.96 -1.75
CA LEU A 68 -9.44 6.14 -1.16
C LEU A 68 -8.50 6.98 -0.32
N THR A 69 -8.17 8.20 -0.78
CA THR A 69 -7.34 9.11 0.00
C THR A 69 -8.00 9.41 1.35
N LYS A 70 -9.29 9.71 1.33
CA LYS A 70 -10.04 9.97 2.55
C LYS A 70 -10.08 8.74 3.45
N ALA A 71 -10.33 7.56 2.89
CA ALA A 71 -10.35 6.31 3.66
C ALA A 71 -9.01 6.05 4.33
N ARG A 72 -7.90 6.29 3.62
CA ARG A 72 -6.54 6.14 4.16
C ARG A 72 -6.31 7.13 5.30
N GLU A 73 -6.68 8.38 5.12
CA GLU A 73 -6.54 9.40 6.16
C GLU A 73 -7.40 9.08 7.38
N ASP A 74 -8.63 8.65 7.18
CA ASP A 74 -9.53 8.24 8.27
C ASP A 74 -8.96 7.03 9.04
N ALA A 75 -8.20 6.18 8.39
CA ALA A 75 -7.54 5.03 9.00
C ALA A 75 -6.21 5.40 9.67
N GLY A 76 -5.81 6.66 9.64
CA GLY A 76 -4.61 7.15 10.31
C GLY A 76 -3.40 7.37 9.41
N ALA A 77 -3.54 7.21 8.09
CA ALA A 77 -2.41 7.48 7.19
C ALA A 77 -2.11 8.99 7.17
N LEU A 78 -0.86 9.34 7.46
CA LEU A 78 -0.38 10.71 7.34
C LEU A 78 0.09 10.89 5.91
N THR A 79 -0.85 11.25 5.03
CA THR A 79 -0.65 11.19 3.57
C THR A 79 0.49 12.08 3.07
N GLU A 80 0.83 13.13 3.79
CA GLU A 80 1.98 13.97 3.46
C GLU A 80 3.32 13.24 3.64
N THR A 81 3.33 12.11 4.33
CA THR A 81 4.54 11.30 4.52
C THR A 81 4.66 10.16 3.50
N THR A 82 3.70 10.03 2.59
CA THR A 82 3.69 8.96 1.60
C THR A 82 4.85 9.11 0.63
N VAL A 83 5.65 8.04 0.49
CA VAL A 83 6.68 7.95 -0.56
C VAL A 83 6.39 6.70 -1.37
N MET A 84 6.20 6.87 -2.67
CA MET A 84 6.01 5.75 -3.60
C MET A 84 7.23 5.65 -4.50
N THR A 85 7.90 4.51 -4.47
CA THR A 85 9.11 4.25 -5.24
C THR A 85 8.85 3.13 -6.23
N PRO A 86 8.86 3.39 -7.55
CA PRO A 86 8.77 2.32 -8.54
C PRO A 86 9.96 1.37 -8.42
N LEU A 87 9.71 0.07 -8.52
CA LEU A 87 10.74 -0.95 -8.40
C LEU A 87 11.03 -1.57 -9.77
N SER A 88 12.22 -2.17 -9.90
CA SER A 88 12.61 -2.90 -11.08
C SER A 88 11.78 -4.18 -11.24
N GLU A 89 11.50 -4.55 -12.48
CA GLU A 89 10.83 -5.83 -12.79
C GLU A 89 11.78 -7.02 -12.62
N GLU A 90 13.05 -6.78 -12.31
CA GLU A 90 14.06 -7.83 -12.09
C GLU A 90 14.03 -8.40 -10.67
N GLY A 91 13.01 -8.05 -9.90
CA GLY A 91 12.87 -8.49 -8.52
C GLY A 91 12.56 -9.98 -8.40
N ILE A 92 12.65 -10.47 -7.17
CA ILE A 92 12.39 -11.88 -6.86
C ILE A 92 11.54 -11.96 -5.57
N VAL A 93 10.71 -12.99 -5.53
CA VAL A 93 9.77 -13.18 -4.42
C VAL A 93 9.79 -14.65 -3.97
N ASN A 94 9.78 -14.88 -2.65
CA ASN A 94 9.69 -16.22 -2.06
C ASN A 94 10.76 -17.19 -2.58
N PHE A 95 12.01 -16.76 -2.63
CA PHE A 95 13.14 -17.59 -3.00
C PHE A 95 13.90 -18.02 -1.74
N PRO A 96 14.34 -19.30 -1.61
CA PRO A 96 14.26 -20.40 -2.59
C PRO A 96 12.92 -21.14 -2.63
N LYS A 97 11.97 -20.77 -1.76
CA LYS A 97 10.63 -21.37 -1.77
C LYS A 97 9.61 -20.42 -1.16
N ALA A 98 8.35 -20.59 -1.52
CA ALA A 98 7.25 -19.81 -0.96
C ALA A 98 7.10 -20.05 0.55
N ILE A 99 6.72 -19.01 1.27
CA ILE A 99 6.43 -19.10 2.69
C ILE A 99 4.94 -18.96 2.94
#